data_5b569d5712410187417b518071841b6b
#
_entry.id   5b569d5712410187417b518071841b6b
#
_cell.length_a   1.000
_cell.length_b   1.000
_cell.length_c   1.000
_cell.angle_alpha   90.00
_cell.angle_beta   90.00
_cell.angle_gamma   90.00
#
_symmetry.space_group_name_H-M   'P 1'
#
loop_
_entity.id
_entity.type
_entity.pdbx_description
1 polymer ?
#
loop_
_entity_poly.entity_id
_entity_poly.type
_entity_poly.pdbx_seq_one_letter_code
_entity_poly.pdbx_strand_id
1 'polypeptide(L)'
;MFLSSLNIYIDSKLPNEQTIRDIELQIPLKIFSSDGKLIGEFGEQRRTALNFNEIPNHYVNAVLAAEDDNFFSHSGVSYTGLLRSLYRLAVSGQIQGGGSTITMQVAGNYLTSRDISLFRKVKDIFLAYRLEKTYSKEEIFEFYVNRIFFGNRAYGIAAASEVYYGRPLSDLNLAQWAMIAALPKAPSSINPLVNPKRALIRRNWILQRMLDLKYIHKEQFNIAIEAPISANYYGLVSEVEAPYVAEEVRRYMIQEYGLKAYSEGLEVYTTINSKFQNHAADALRAGLEDYDKRHGFREPENIFDLFPENFFQYSKAEKIYEAEETLNIESRDLEEKSDLSNVFQYLESFTENKERFIGVVTDNSKDLEVLTKYGNLIACLLYTSPSPRDRTRSRMPSSA
;
A
#
# COMPACT_ATOMS: atom_id res chain seq x y z
N MET A 1 42.74 8.64 14.62
CA MET A 1 42.71 9.45 13.39
C MET A 1 41.53 9.18 12.50
N PHE A 2 41.31 7.97 12.00
CA PHE A 2 40.19 7.65 11.11
C PHE A 2 38.79 7.93 11.71
N LEU A 3 38.55 7.53 12.97
CA LEU A 3 37.28 7.79 13.67
C LEU A 3 37.05 9.28 13.96
N SER A 4 38.14 10.07 14.19
CA SER A 4 38.02 11.52 14.40
C SER A 4 37.72 12.27 13.10
N SER A 5 38.32 11.88 11.98
CA SER A 5 38.02 12.46 10.66
C SER A 5 36.64 12.06 10.16
N LEU A 6 36.20 10.85 10.44
CA LEU A 6 34.84 10.39 10.15
C LEU A 6 33.81 11.17 10.96
N ASN A 7 34.11 11.47 12.22
CA ASN A 7 33.23 12.27 13.10
C ASN A 7 33.08 13.71 12.57
N ILE A 8 34.17 14.37 12.19
CA ILE A 8 34.16 15.72 11.61
C ILE A 8 33.41 15.75 10.27
N TYR A 9 33.60 14.73 9.42
CA TYR A 9 32.90 14.63 8.15
C TYR A 9 31.38 14.42 8.33
N ILE A 10 30.99 13.62 9.31
CA ILE A 10 29.58 13.38 9.65
C ILE A 10 28.99 14.65 10.27
N ASP A 11 29.72 15.34 11.14
CA ASP A 11 29.30 16.60 11.77
C ASP A 11 28.91 17.68 10.77
N SER A 12 29.67 17.82 9.70
CA SER A 12 29.41 18.82 8.66
C SER A 12 28.17 18.53 7.81
N LYS A 13 27.64 17.30 7.89
CA LYS A 13 26.46 16.85 7.11
C LYS A 13 25.21 16.60 7.96
N LEU A 14 25.29 16.83 9.27
CA LEU A 14 24.13 16.75 10.12
C LEU A 14 23.19 17.93 9.87
N PRO A 15 21.88 17.71 9.72
CA PRO A 15 20.94 18.81 9.76
C PRO A 15 20.98 19.49 11.12
N ASN A 16 20.76 20.78 11.11
CA ASN A 16 20.63 21.57 12.33
C ASN A 16 19.41 21.05 13.14
N GLU A 17 19.44 21.20 14.46
CA GLU A 17 18.33 20.84 15.35
C GLU A 17 16.98 21.41 14.88
N GLN A 18 17.00 22.64 14.38
CA GLN A 18 15.83 23.29 13.77
C GLN A 18 15.27 22.50 12.59
N THR A 19 16.12 21.96 11.70
CA THR A 19 15.68 21.18 10.53
C THR A 19 15.00 19.86 10.92
N ILE A 20 15.29 19.31 12.09
CA ILE A 20 14.63 18.08 12.60
C ILE A 20 13.29 18.45 13.24
N ARG A 21 13.20 19.59 13.92
CA ARG A 21 11.96 20.10 14.54
C ARG A 21 11.00 20.74 13.56
N ASP A 22 11.54 21.42 12.52
CA ASP A 22 10.74 22.02 11.45
C ASP A 22 10.20 20.91 10.52
N ILE A 23 9.27 20.11 11.04
CA ILE A 23 8.35 19.36 10.21
C ILE A 23 7.41 20.41 9.61
N GLU A 24 7.84 21.08 8.53
CA GLU A 24 6.94 21.92 7.76
C GLU A 24 5.73 21.07 7.39
N LEU A 25 4.56 21.51 7.83
CA LEU A 25 3.28 20.99 7.42
C LEU A 25 3.19 21.15 5.91
N GLN A 26 3.47 20.08 5.19
CA GLN A 26 3.32 20.09 3.74
C GLN A 26 1.83 19.95 3.46
N ILE A 27 1.26 21.03 2.95
CA ILE A 27 -0.12 21.04 2.48
C ILE A 27 -0.08 20.72 0.98
N PRO A 28 -0.73 19.65 0.53
CA PRO A 28 -0.66 19.22 -0.86
C PRO A 28 -1.31 20.21 -1.81
N LEU A 29 -0.84 20.21 -3.07
CA LEU A 29 -1.47 20.89 -4.20
C LEU A 29 -2.83 20.27 -4.47
N LYS A 30 -3.88 21.08 -4.49
CA LYS A 30 -5.23 20.64 -4.85
C LYS A 30 -5.67 21.27 -6.15
N ILE A 31 -6.32 20.51 -7.00
CA ILE A 31 -6.81 20.93 -8.31
C ILE A 31 -8.33 20.75 -8.34
N PHE A 32 -9.03 21.82 -8.61
CA PHE A 32 -10.49 21.87 -8.63
C PHE A 32 -11.03 22.17 -10.03
N SER A 33 -12.24 21.73 -10.29
CA SER A 33 -13.06 22.16 -11.40
C SER A 33 -13.58 23.59 -11.17
N SER A 34 -14.13 24.23 -12.22
CA SER A 34 -14.71 25.57 -12.12
C SER A 34 -15.91 25.65 -11.17
N ASP A 35 -16.57 24.52 -10.92
CA ASP A 35 -17.68 24.39 -9.99
C ASP A 35 -17.25 23.83 -8.61
N GLY A 36 -15.93 23.86 -8.29
CA GLY A 36 -15.39 23.58 -6.97
C GLY A 36 -15.23 22.09 -6.61
N LYS A 37 -15.33 21.19 -7.57
CA LYS A 37 -15.15 19.76 -7.34
C LYS A 37 -13.70 19.36 -7.46
N LEU A 38 -13.21 18.46 -6.57
CA LEU A 38 -11.83 17.99 -6.58
C LEU A 38 -11.56 17.12 -7.80
N ILE A 39 -10.60 17.53 -8.63
CA ILE A 39 -10.07 16.77 -9.77
C ILE A 39 -8.88 15.93 -9.35
N GLY A 40 -7.97 16.49 -8.54
CA GLY A 40 -6.79 15.80 -8.10
C GLY A 40 -6.07 16.48 -6.96
N GLU A 41 -5.25 15.69 -6.26
CA GLU A 41 -4.40 16.15 -5.18
C GLU A 41 -3.00 15.58 -5.38
N PHE A 42 -1.97 16.43 -5.25
CA PHE A 42 -0.57 16.05 -5.44
C PHE A 42 0.28 16.56 -4.27
N GLY A 43 1.09 15.68 -3.74
CA GLY A 43 1.93 15.94 -2.58
C GLY A 43 1.73 14.89 -1.49
N GLU A 44 2.41 15.10 -0.38
CA GLU A 44 2.32 14.22 0.78
C GLU A 44 1.17 14.68 1.68
N GLN A 45 0.37 13.74 2.16
CA GLN A 45 -0.61 14.05 3.21
C GLN A 45 0.11 14.03 4.55
N ARG A 46 0.42 15.21 5.07
CA ARG A 46 0.99 15.38 6.41
C ARG A 46 -0.01 16.10 7.30
N ARG A 47 -0.25 15.55 8.47
CA ARG A 47 -1.08 16.13 9.52
C ARG A 47 -0.17 16.74 10.59
N THR A 48 -0.80 17.46 11.53
CA THR A 48 -0.10 18.00 12.70
C THR A 48 0.69 16.90 13.40
N ALA A 49 1.95 17.16 13.70
CA ALA A 49 2.77 16.25 14.47
C ALA A 49 2.15 16.04 15.86
N LEU A 50 2.16 14.79 16.33
CA LEU A 50 1.73 14.44 17.69
C LEU A 50 2.93 14.46 18.61
N ASN A 51 2.74 15.03 19.82
CA ASN A 51 3.69 14.91 20.90
C ASN A 51 3.56 13.51 21.53
N PHE A 52 4.61 13.03 22.20
CA PHE A 52 4.63 11.69 22.79
C PHE A 52 3.44 11.42 23.71
N ASN A 53 3.05 12.42 24.52
CA ASN A 53 1.93 12.32 25.45
C ASN A 53 0.55 12.21 24.78
N GLU A 54 0.44 12.56 23.50
CA GLU A 54 -0.78 12.44 22.71
C GLU A 54 -0.90 11.07 22.03
N ILE A 55 0.19 10.27 22.05
CA ILE A 55 0.24 8.96 21.43
C ILE A 55 -0.26 7.90 22.43
N PRO A 56 -1.28 7.10 22.08
CA PRO A 56 -1.77 6.05 22.97
C PRO A 56 -0.67 5.03 23.31
N ASN A 57 -0.54 4.70 24.60
CA ASN A 57 0.47 3.77 25.10
C ASN A 57 0.42 2.40 24.41
N HIS A 58 -0.77 1.90 24.05
CA HIS A 58 -0.90 0.65 23.31
C HIS A 58 -0.31 0.74 21.89
N TYR A 59 -0.37 1.92 21.25
CA TYR A 59 0.30 2.12 19.97
C TYR A 59 1.82 2.18 20.13
N VAL A 60 2.32 2.90 21.14
CA VAL A 60 3.77 2.91 21.47
C VAL A 60 4.25 1.47 21.63
N ASN A 61 3.57 0.68 22.44
CA ASN A 61 3.88 -0.73 22.68
C ASN A 61 3.81 -1.60 21.41
N ALA A 62 2.86 -1.33 20.50
CA ALA A 62 2.77 -2.03 19.22
C ALA A 62 3.98 -1.74 18.31
N VAL A 63 4.43 -0.48 18.26
CA VAL A 63 5.63 -0.09 17.52
C VAL A 63 6.88 -0.72 18.14
N LEU A 64 7.03 -0.67 19.45
CA LEU A 64 8.15 -1.30 20.16
C LEU A 64 8.21 -2.80 19.88
N ALA A 65 7.08 -3.49 19.99
CA ALA A 65 6.98 -4.92 19.72
C ALA A 65 7.30 -5.24 18.24
N ALA A 66 6.99 -4.34 17.31
CA ALA A 66 7.19 -4.52 15.88
C ALA A 66 8.62 -4.27 15.42
N GLU A 67 9.28 -3.24 15.98
CA GLU A 67 10.51 -2.66 15.44
C GLU A 67 11.69 -2.75 16.43
N ASP A 68 11.46 -2.48 17.73
CA ASP A 68 12.57 -2.32 18.70
C ASP A 68 12.09 -2.50 20.14
N ASP A 69 12.02 -3.73 20.61
CA ASP A 69 11.49 -4.09 21.94
C ASP A 69 12.32 -3.53 23.13
N ASN A 70 13.57 -3.18 22.88
CA ASN A 70 14.50 -2.63 23.87
C ASN A 70 14.82 -1.13 23.64
N PHE A 71 13.98 -0.42 22.90
CA PHE A 71 14.22 0.98 22.51
C PHE A 71 14.58 1.88 23.69
N PHE A 72 13.85 1.82 24.80
CA PHE A 72 14.09 2.65 25.98
C PHE A 72 15.32 2.27 26.81
N SER A 73 15.95 1.11 26.53
CA SER A 73 17.07 0.61 27.33
C SER A 73 18.44 0.72 26.67
N HIS A 74 18.53 0.88 25.33
CA HIS A 74 19.80 1.02 24.64
C HIS A 74 20.07 2.47 24.20
N SER A 75 21.34 2.79 23.92
CA SER A 75 21.78 4.12 23.48
C SER A 75 21.89 4.19 21.95
N GLY A 76 20.78 4.08 21.25
CA GLY A 76 20.66 4.23 19.79
C GLY A 76 20.91 2.98 18.97
N VAL A 77 21.66 2.00 19.50
CA VAL A 77 22.01 0.76 18.81
C VAL A 77 21.80 -0.45 19.70
N SER A 78 21.09 -1.44 19.19
CA SER A 78 20.93 -2.72 19.87
C SER A 78 22.07 -3.66 19.48
N TYR A 79 23.04 -3.86 20.38
CA TYR A 79 24.16 -4.76 20.17
C TYR A 79 23.72 -6.21 19.96
N THR A 80 22.69 -6.64 20.66
CA THR A 80 22.07 -7.98 20.51
C THR A 80 21.42 -8.14 19.15
N GLY A 81 20.74 -7.10 18.65
CA GLY A 81 20.17 -7.04 17.32
C GLY A 81 21.23 -7.09 16.21
N LEU A 82 22.33 -6.36 16.38
CA LEU A 82 23.46 -6.38 15.45
C LEU A 82 24.15 -7.74 15.39
N LEU A 83 24.44 -8.35 16.54
CA LEU A 83 25.03 -9.69 16.61
C LEU A 83 24.12 -10.74 15.97
N ARG A 84 22.82 -10.69 16.20
CA ARG A 84 21.84 -11.56 15.55
C ARG A 84 21.81 -11.37 14.03
N SER A 85 21.89 -10.15 13.55
CA SER A 85 21.95 -9.84 12.11
C SER A 85 23.25 -10.32 11.46
N LEU A 86 24.39 -10.15 12.12
CA LEU A 86 25.70 -10.68 11.70
C LEU A 86 25.70 -12.21 11.64
N TYR A 87 25.17 -12.85 12.65
CA TYR A 87 25.04 -14.31 12.67
C TYR A 87 24.18 -14.83 11.50
N ARG A 88 23.03 -14.20 11.27
CA ARG A 88 22.17 -14.54 10.13
C ARG A 88 22.86 -14.33 8.79
N LEU A 89 23.59 -13.22 8.62
CA LEU A 89 24.38 -12.95 7.42
C LEU A 89 25.44 -14.03 7.20
N ALA A 90 26.14 -14.44 8.26
CA ALA A 90 27.17 -15.48 8.18
C ALA A 90 26.59 -16.86 7.81
N VAL A 91 25.37 -17.19 8.30
CA VAL A 91 24.72 -18.48 8.05
C VAL A 91 23.98 -18.52 6.71
N SER A 92 23.29 -17.43 6.33
CA SER A 92 22.43 -17.42 5.12
C SER A 92 23.10 -16.80 3.90
N GLY A 93 24.22 -16.09 4.06
CA GLY A 93 24.87 -15.33 2.99
C GLY A 93 24.07 -14.11 2.49
N GLN A 94 22.88 -13.85 3.07
CA GLN A 94 21.99 -12.80 2.66
C GLN A 94 21.77 -11.78 3.79
N ILE A 95 21.72 -10.50 3.43
CA ILE A 95 21.38 -9.41 4.37
C ILE A 95 19.88 -9.50 4.65
N GLN A 96 19.51 -10.26 5.67
CA GLN A 96 18.14 -10.31 6.19
C GLN A 96 17.96 -9.16 7.18
N GLY A 97 16.97 -8.29 6.94
CA GLY A 97 16.64 -7.16 7.83
C GLY A 97 16.30 -7.62 9.26
N GLY A 98 16.40 -6.72 10.24
CA GLY A 98 16.03 -6.98 11.64
C GLY A 98 17.05 -6.56 12.69
N GLY A 99 18.04 -5.74 12.33
CA GLY A 99 19.02 -5.21 13.25
C GLY A 99 19.09 -3.68 13.32
N SER A 100 18.12 -2.98 12.72
CA SER A 100 18.02 -1.52 12.83
C SER A 100 17.09 -1.15 13.98
N THR A 101 17.52 -0.23 14.83
CA THR A 101 16.73 0.35 15.90
C THR A 101 15.84 1.47 15.37
N ILE A 102 14.84 1.90 16.16
CA ILE A 102 14.02 3.08 15.86
C ILE A 102 14.91 4.31 15.64
N THR A 103 15.92 4.54 16.51
CA THR A 103 16.86 5.65 16.38
C THR A 103 17.65 5.58 15.07
N MET A 104 18.09 4.40 14.65
CA MET A 104 18.78 4.22 13.35
C MET A 104 17.84 4.48 12.17
N GLN A 105 16.55 4.14 12.29
CA GLN A 105 15.56 4.44 11.25
C GLN A 105 15.28 5.95 11.15
N VAL A 106 15.20 6.64 12.29
CA VAL A 106 15.14 8.12 12.32
C VAL A 106 16.37 8.70 11.63
N ALA A 107 17.56 8.28 12.02
CA ALA A 107 18.80 8.74 11.41
C ALA A 107 18.81 8.54 9.89
N GLY A 108 18.40 7.37 9.42
CA GLY A 108 18.31 7.03 8.00
C GLY A 108 17.29 7.85 7.23
N ASN A 109 16.12 8.14 7.83
CA ASN A 109 15.04 8.89 7.18
C ASN A 109 15.31 10.40 7.09
N TYR A 110 16.09 10.96 8.03
CA TYR A 110 16.39 12.39 8.06
C TYR A 110 17.66 12.76 7.30
N LEU A 111 18.66 11.87 7.23
CA LEU A 111 20.05 12.27 7.03
C LEU A 111 20.78 11.56 5.90
N THR A 112 20.22 10.52 5.30
CA THR A 112 20.97 9.73 4.32
C THR A 112 20.27 9.63 2.97
N SER A 113 21.08 9.68 1.90
CA SER A 113 20.66 9.35 0.55
C SER A 113 20.20 7.88 0.46
N ARG A 114 19.34 7.56 -0.51
CA ARG A 114 18.76 6.22 -0.70
C ARG A 114 19.74 5.12 -1.13
N ASP A 115 21.06 5.39 -1.14
CA ASP A 115 22.06 4.44 -1.57
C ASP A 115 22.19 3.26 -0.60
N ILE A 116 22.06 2.06 -1.11
CA ILE A 116 22.22 0.83 -0.34
C ILE A 116 23.71 0.50 -0.25
N SER A 117 24.38 0.89 0.83
CA SER A 117 25.79 0.58 1.07
C SER A 117 26.07 0.26 2.55
N LEU A 118 27.07 -0.57 2.80
CA LEU A 118 27.57 -0.82 4.16
C LEU A 118 28.01 0.49 4.84
N PHE A 119 28.56 1.41 4.06
CA PHE A 119 28.99 2.73 4.57
C PHE A 119 27.80 3.55 5.09
N ARG A 120 26.62 3.47 4.45
CA ARG A 120 25.41 4.08 4.97
C ARG A 120 25.06 3.50 6.34
N LYS A 121 25.15 2.19 6.51
CA LYS A 121 24.82 1.55 7.79
C LYS A 121 25.72 2.02 8.92
N VAL A 122 26.99 2.24 8.64
CA VAL A 122 27.95 2.84 9.59
C VAL A 122 27.54 4.27 9.93
N LYS A 123 27.17 5.08 8.94
CA LYS A 123 26.64 6.43 9.18
C LYS A 123 25.39 6.41 10.05
N ASP A 124 24.44 5.53 9.77
CA ASP A 124 23.20 5.42 10.55
C ASP A 124 23.50 5.12 12.03
N ILE A 125 24.49 4.28 12.32
CA ILE A 125 24.95 3.97 13.68
C ILE A 125 25.50 5.22 14.38
N PHE A 126 26.43 5.94 13.73
CA PHE A 126 27.01 7.15 14.31
C PHE A 126 25.97 8.24 14.55
N LEU A 127 25.06 8.41 13.61
CA LEU A 127 23.96 9.37 13.71
C LEU A 127 22.97 8.99 14.80
N ALA A 128 22.65 7.70 14.93
CA ALA A 128 21.80 7.20 16.01
C ALA A 128 22.39 7.50 17.39
N TYR A 129 23.70 7.25 17.58
CA TYR A 129 24.39 7.56 18.82
C TYR A 129 24.36 9.06 19.14
N ARG A 130 24.45 9.91 18.13
CA ARG A 130 24.41 11.35 18.29
C ARG A 130 23.00 11.86 18.61
N LEU A 131 21.98 11.35 17.93
CA LEU A 131 20.58 11.66 18.26
C LEU A 131 20.27 11.36 19.73
N GLU A 132 20.72 10.22 20.24
CA GLU A 132 20.53 9.84 21.65
C GLU A 132 21.30 10.72 22.66
N LYS A 133 22.31 11.43 22.22
CA LYS A 133 22.98 12.42 23.06
C LYS A 133 22.26 13.76 23.12
N THR A 134 21.51 14.09 22.08
CA THR A 134 20.90 15.40 21.90
C THR A 134 19.42 15.39 22.31
N TYR A 135 18.71 14.28 22.06
CA TYR A 135 17.27 14.15 22.24
C TYR A 135 16.91 13.03 23.23
N SER A 136 15.82 13.19 23.94
CA SER A 136 15.24 12.14 24.78
C SER A 136 14.68 10.99 23.93
N LYS A 137 14.39 9.86 24.54
CA LYS A 137 13.77 8.71 23.88
C LYS A 137 12.38 9.05 23.35
N GLU A 138 11.63 9.83 24.11
CA GLU A 138 10.31 10.31 23.74
C GLU A 138 10.38 11.19 22.48
N GLU A 139 11.30 12.15 22.44
CA GLU A 139 11.50 13.01 21.26
C GLU A 139 11.94 12.21 20.03
N ILE A 140 12.83 11.21 20.19
CA ILE A 140 13.22 10.32 19.10
C ILE A 140 12.06 9.50 18.57
N PHE A 141 11.19 9.02 19.48
CA PHE A 141 9.98 8.30 19.10
C PHE A 141 8.99 9.21 18.37
N GLU A 142 8.81 10.46 18.80
CA GLU A 142 8.02 11.47 18.09
C GLU A 142 8.53 11.69 16.67
N PHE A 143 9.84 11.87 16.51
CA PHE A 143 10.44 12.02 15.18
C PHE A 143 10.18 10.81 14.28
N TYR A 144 10.23 9.61 14.84
CA TYR A 144 9.93 8.37 14.13
C TYR A 144 8.49 8.35 13.63
N VAL A 145 7.53 8.43 14.52
CA VAL A 145 6.10 8.23 14.18
C VAL A 145 5.50 9.36 13.36
N ASN A 146 6.02 10.57 13.47
CA ASN A 146 5.53 11.72 12.73
C ASN A 146 6.07 11.83 11.31
N ARG A 147 7.14 11.09 10.96
CA ARG A 147 7.76 11.19 9.64
C ARG A 147 7.69 9.93 8.81
N ILE A 148 7.50 8.79 9.42
CA ILE A 148 7.52 7.52 8.68
C ILE A 148 6.39 7.43 7.67
N PHE A 149 6.65 6.78 6.55
CA PHE A 149 5.67 6.53 5.50
C PHE A 149 4.84 5.28 5.81
N PHE A 150 3.53 5.42 5.79
CA PHE A 150 2.57 4.37 6.08
C PHE A 150 1.83 3.82 4.84
N GLY A 151 2.20 4.25 3.64
CA GLY A 151 1.45 3.93 2.41
C GLY A 151 0.34 4.94 2.13
N ASN A 152 -0.30 4.84 0.97
CA ASN A 152 -1.40 5.71 0.54
C ASN A 152 -1.15 7.21 0.77
N ARG A 153 0.07 7.66 0.49
CA ARG A 153 0.57 9.03 0.71
C ARG A 153 0.56 9.50 2.18
N ALA A 154 0.25 8.63 3.14
CA ALA A 154 0.22 8.98 4.55
C ALA A 154 1.65 9.04 5.11
N TYR A 155 2.10 10.22 5.48
CA TYR A 155 3.33 10.46 6.22
C TYR A 155 2.99 10.91 7.65
N GLY A 156 3.52 10.20 8.61
CA GLY A 156 3.18 10.36 10.02
C GLY A 156 1.92 9.63 10.42
N ILE A 157 1.88 9.32 11.71
CA ILE A 157 0.84 8.47 12.31
C ILE A 157 -0.55 9.12 12.31
N ALA A 158 -0.64 10.43 12.52
CA ALA A 158 -1.90 11.15 12.48
C ALA A 158 -2.54 11.06 11.09
N ALA A 159 -1.73 11.24 10.02
CA ALA A 159 -2.20 11.05 8.65
C ALA A 159 -2.61 9.59 8.37
N ALA A 160 -1.83 8.62 8.87
CA ALA A 160 -2.16 7.20 8.70
C ALA A 160 -3.49 6.83 9.37
N SER A 161 -3.73 7.30 10.59
CA SER A 161 -4.99 7.08 11.31
C SER A 161 -6.19 7.60 10.51
N GLU A 162 -6.10 8.81 9.98
CA GLU A 162 -7.17 9.39 9.18
C GLU A 162 -7.34 8.71 7.83
N VAL A 163 -6.24 8.40 7.11
CA VAL A 163 -6.30 7.78 5.78
C VAL A 163 -6.87 6.37 5.84
N TYR A 164 -6.54 5.58 6.86
CA TYR A 164 -6.99 4.19 6.96
C TYR A 164 -8.28 3.99 7.77
N TYR A 165 -8.63 4.94 8.65
CA TYR A 165 -9.77 4.77 9.57
C TYR A 165 -10.69 5.98 9.66
N GLY A 166 -10.34 7.14 9.06
CA GLY A 166 -11.14 8.36 9.09
C GLY A 166 -11.33 8.94 10.49
N ARG A 167 -10.42 8.64 11.42
CA ARG A 167 -10.51 9.01 12.84
C ARG A 167 -9.15 9.36 13.42
N PRO A 168 -9.08 10.20 14.47
CA PRO A 168 -7.86 10.45 15.20
C PRO A 168 -7.33 9.16 15.85
N LEU A 169 -6.02 9.13 16.08
CA LEU A 169 -5.32 7.96 16.62
C LEU A 169 -5.86 7.49 17.97
N SER A 170 -6.28 8.44 18.82
CA SER A 170 -6.86 8.17 20.15
C SER A 170 -8.11 7.28 20.12
N ASP A 171 -8.88 7.34 19.03
CA ASP A 171 -10.18 6.70 18.88
C ASP A 171 -10.10 5.30 18.29
N LEU A 172 -8.88 4.86 17.95
CA LEU A 172 -8.63 3.53 17.40
C LEU A 172 -8.59 2.49 18.52
N ASN A 173 -8.81 1.24 18.16
CA ASN A 173 -8.69 0.09 19.05
C ASN A 173 -7.35 -0.63 18.89
N LEU A 174 -7.08 -1.61 19.76
CA LEU A 174 -5.83 -2.36 19.79
C LEU A 174 -5.49 -3.04 18.46
N ALA A 175 -6.47 -3.65 17.79
CA ALA A 175 -6.27 -4.30 16.49
C ALA A 175 -5.90 -3.29 15.39
N GLN A 176 -6.49 -2.09 15.43
CA GLN A 176 -6.22 -1.01 14.49
C GLN A 176 -4.84 -0.39 14.74
N TRP A 177 -4.45 -0.16 16.01
CA TRP A 177 -3.09 0.28 16.34
C TRP A 177 -2.03 -0.72 15.89
N ALA A 178 -2.24 -2.02 16.13
CA ALA A 178 -1.33 -3.05 15.66
C ALA A 178 -1.27 -3.13 14.12
N MET A 179 -2.38 -2.84 13.42
CA MET A 179 -2.41 -2.76 11.96
C MET A 179 -1.59 -1.58 11.44
N ILE A 180 -1.74 -0.38 12.02
CA ILE A 180 -0.91 0.78 11.64
C ILE A 180 0.57 0.50 11.94
N ALA A 181 0.90 -0.09 13.10
CA ALA A 181 2.28 -0.45 13.45
C ALA A 181 2.88 -1.52 12.52
N ALA A 182 2.06 -2.24 11.76
CA ALA A 182 2.53 -3.22 10.78
C ALA A 182 3.05 -2.59 9.48
N LEU A 183 2.53 -1.42 9.10
CA LEU A 183 2.75 -0.78 7.80
C LEU A 183 4.20 -0.37 7.53
N PRO A 184 4.96 0.21 8.49
CA PRO A 184 6.30 0.73 8.23
C PRO A 184 7.26 -0.28 7.63
N LYS A 185 7.09 -1.56 7.93
CA LYS A 185 7.95 -2.63 7.41
C LYS A 185 7.92 -2.75 5.88
N ALA A 186 6.75 -2.61 5.27
CA ALA A 186 6.58 -2.67 3.82
C ALA A 186 5.22 -2.04 3.43
N PRO A 187 5.12 -0.71 3.39
CA PRO A 187 3.85 0.02 3.27
C PRO A 187 3.02 -0.29 2.03
N SER A 188 3.66 -0.76 0.95
CA SER A 188 2.95 -1.16 -0.27
C SER A 188 2.47 -2.61 -0.22
N SER A 189 3.26 -3.53 0.35
CA SER A 189 2.98 -4.97 0.33
C SER A 189 2.27 -5.51 1.57
N ILE A 190 2.27 -4.76 2.69
CA ILE A 190 1.55 -5.07 3.94
C ILE A 190 0.36 -4.11 4.11
N ASN A 191 -0.10 -3.52 3.03
CA ASN A 191 -1.20 -2.57 3.04
C ASN A 191 -2.54 -3.32 3.17
N PRO A 192 -3.38 -3.04 4.19
CA PRO A 192 -4.65 -3.74 4.38
C PRO A 192 -5.67 -3.50 3.26
N LEU A 193 -5.54 -2.40 2.50
CA LEU A 193 -6.41 -2.07 1.37
C LEU A 193 -6.01 -2.80 0.08
N VAL A 194 -4.74 -3.19 -0.03
CA VAL A 194 -4.17 -3.83 -1.24
C VAL A 194 -3.99 -5.33 -1.00
N ASN A 195 -3.48 -5.72 0.17
CA ASN A 195 -3.18 -7.10 0.50
C ASN A 195 -3.64 -7.43 1.94
N PRO A 196 -4.96 -7.57 2.17
CA PRO A 196 -5.53 -7.77 3.49
C PRO A 196 -5.01 -9.03 4.19
N LYS A 197 -4.81 -10.12 3.47
CA LYS A 197 -4.29 -11.38 4.05
C LYS A 197 -2.89 -11.18 4.66
N ARG A 198 -1.99 -10.55 3.91
CA ARG A 198 -0.62 -10.29 4.37
C ARG A 198 -0.56 -9.27 5.50
N ALA A 199 -1.40 -8.25 5.44
CA ALA A 199 -1.56 -7.27 6.50
C ALA A 199 -2.05 -7.92 7.80
N LEU A 200 -3.05 -8.83 7.71
CA LEU A 200 -3.58 -9.57 8.85
C LEU A 200 -2.52 -10.45 9.53
N ILE A 201 -1.73 -11.18 8.75
CA ILE A 201 -0.63 -12.00 9.28
C ILE A 201 0.36 -11.14 10.06
N ARG A 202 0.74 -9.98 9.51
CA ARG A 202 1.68 -9.08 10.19
C ARG A 202 1.09 -8.45 11.44
N ARG A 203 -0.18 -7.99 11.39
CA ARG A 203 -0.91 -7.49 12.56
C ARG A 203 -0.92 -8.53 13.70
N ASN A 204 -1.31 -9.76 13.37
CA ASN A 204 -1.43 -10.83 14.33
C ASN A 204 -0.06 -11.21 14.94
N TRP A 205 1.00 -11.15 14.16
CA TRP A 205 2.36 -11.31 14.66
C TRP A 205 2.73 -10.22 15.67
N ILE A 206 2.36 -8.95 15.42
CA ILE A 206 2.59 -7.84 16.37
C ILE A 206 1.81 -8.07 17.66
N LEU A 207 0.54 -8.42 17.57
CA LEU A 207 -0.30 -8.72 18.74
C LEU A 207 0.29 -9.85 19.58
N GLN A 208 0.79 -10.91 18.95
CA GLN A 208 1.47 -12.00 19.66
C GLN A 208 2.74 -11.49 20.35
N ARG A 209 3.54 -10.67 19.70
CA ARG A 209 4.73 -10.07 20.31
C ARG A 209 4.38 -9.17 21.51
N MET A 210 3.30 -8.38 21.40
CA MET A 210 2.82 -7.57 22.51
C MET A 210 2.41 -8.43 23.73
N LEU A 211 1.80 -9.58 23.48
CA LEU A 211 1.47 -10.55 24.53
C LEU A 211 2.73 -11.16 25.15
N ASP A 212 3.69 -11.60 24.33
CA ASP A 212 4.97 -12.20 24.78
C ASP A 212 5.78 -11.21 25.63
N LEU A 213 5.76 -9.92 25.28
CA LEU A 213 6.41 -8.83 25.99
C LEU A 213 5.58 -8.32 27.18
N LYS A 214 4.41 -8.88 27.44
CA LYS A 214 3.48 -8.50 28.52
C LYS A 214 2.97 -7.06 28.42
N TYR A 215 2.90 -6.50 27.22
CA TYR A 215 2.31 -5.19 26.94
C TYR A 215 0.79 -5.23 26.92
N ILE A 216 0.22 -6.42 26.69
CA ILE A 216 -1.22 -6.69 26.73
C ILE A 216 -1.50 -7.99 27.47
N HIS A 217 -2.72 -8.12 28.00
CA HIS A 217 -3.20 -9.34 28.63
C HIS A 217 -3.85 -10.29 27.60
N LYS A 218 -3.99 -11.56 28.00
CA LYS A 218 -4.53 -12.61 27.14
C LYS A 218 -5.94 -12.29 26.63
N GLU A 219 -6.78 -11.66 27.45
CA GLU A 219 -8.13 -11.25 27.05
C GLU A 219 -8.11 -10.19 25.94
N GLN A 220 -7.26 -9.16 26.09
CA GLN A 220 -7.07 -8.12 25.08
C GLN A 220 -6.54 -8.70 23.77
N PHE A 221 -5.60 -9.64 23.87
CA PHE A 221 -5.07 -10.37 22.71
C PHE A 221 -6.16 -11.14 21.98
N ASN A 222 -6.98 -11.93 22.69
CA ASN A 222 -8.04 -12.74 22.08
C ASN A 222 -9.05 -11.86 21.34
N ILE A 223 -9.47 -10.73 21.91
CA ILE A 223 -10.39 -9.79 21.26
C ILE A 223 -9.75 -9.17 20.02
N ALA A 224 -8.48 -8.78 20.11
CA ALA A 224 -7.80 -8.07 19.01
C ALA A 224 -7.44 -9.00 17.82
N ILE A 225 -7.12 -10.28 18.09
CA ILE A 225 -6.75 -11.22 17.02
C ILE A 225 -7.96 -11.66 16.19
N GLU A 226 -9.13 -11.77 16.82
CA GLU A 226 -10.40 -12.11 16.16
C GLU A 226 -11.04 -10.91 15.43
N ALA A 227 -10.60 -9.69 15.73
CA ALA A 227 -11.15 -8.50 15.10
C ALA A 227 -10.90 -8.51 13.58
N PRO A 228 -11.95 -8.28 12.76
CA PRO A 228 -11.81 -8.19 11.32
C PRO A 228 -10.96 -6.99 10.90
N ILE A 229 -10.50 -6.96 9.66
CA ILE A 229 -9.88 -5.78 9.08
C ILE A 229 -10.97 -4.74 8.86
N SER A 230 -10.86 -3.59 9.53
CA SER A 230 -11.81 -2.47 9.42
C SER A 230 -11.20 -1.25 8.72
N ALA A 231 -10.01 -1.42 8.12
CA ALA A 231 -9.36 -0.37 7.36
C ALA A 231 -10.10 -0.13 6.05
N ASN A 232 -10.39 1.14 5.75
CA ASN A 232 -10.92 1.61 4.48
C ASN A 232 -10.12 2.85 4.05
N TYR A 233 -10.25 3.24 2.79
CA TYR A 233 -9.61 4.46 2.32
C TYR A 233 -10.48 5.68 2.62
N TYR A 234 -10.01 6.54 3.52
CA TYR A 234 -10.65 7.81 3.89
C TYR A 234 -9.86 9.02 3.37
N GLY A 235 -8.85 8.80 2.52
CA GLY A 235 -8.15 9.90 1.85
C GLY A 235 -9.06 10.65 0.87
N LEU A 236 -8.61 11.78 0.38
CA LEU A 236 -9.34 12.54 -0.60
C LEU A 236 -9.48 11.72 -1.89
N VAL A 237 -10.70 11.47 -2.30
CA VAL A 237 -11.05 10.81 -3.56
C VAL A 237 -11.40 11.90 -4.56
N SER A 238 -10.83 11.83 -5.77
CA SER A 238 -11.22 12.71 -6.86
C SER A 238 -12.73 12.62 -7.12
N GLU A 239 -13.41 13.75 -7.11
CA GLU A 239 -14.86 13.85 -7.38
C GLU A 239 -15.15 13.87 -8.89
N VAL A 240 -14.13 14.19 -9.69
CA VAL A 240 -14.22 14.30 -11.15
C VAL A 240 -13.09 13.48 -11.78
N GLU A 241 -13.43 12.56 -12.65
CA GLU A 241 -12.46 11.74 -13.38
C GLU A 241 -11.83 12.56 -14.52
N ALA A 242 -10.71 13.23 -14.24
CA ALA A 242 -9.94 14.00 -15.20
C ALA A 242 -8.43 13.91 -14.94
N PRO A 243 -7.83 12.68 -14.92
CA PRO A 243 -6.45 12.49 -14.52
C PRO A 243 -5.45 13.18 -15.45
N TYR A 244 -5.74 13.27 -16.74
CA TYR A 244 -4.87 13.95 -17.70
C TYR A 244 -4.84 15.46 -17.47
N VAL A 245 -5.99 16.08 -17.15
CA VAL A 245 -6.06 17.50 -16.79
C VAL A 245 -5.29 17.75 -15.50
N ALA A 246 -5.48 16.90 -14.50
CA ALA A 246 -4.75 16.99 -13.25
C ALA A 246 -3.22 16.94 -13.46
N GLU A 247 -2.74 16.04 -14.34
CA GLU A 247 -1.33 15.91 -14.65
C GLU A 247 -0.77 17.13 -15.40
N GLU A 248 -1.50 17.70 -16.36
CA GLU A 248 -1.08 18.92 -17.06
C GLU A 248 -0.98 20.11 -16.09
N VAL A 249 -1.96 20.30 -15.22
CA VAL A 249 -1.91 21.33 -14.18
C VAL A 249 -0.72 21.07 -13.24
N ARG A 250 -0.51 19.85 -12.80
CA ARG A 250 0.63 19.48 -11.95
C ARG A 250 1.96 19.86 -12.59
N ARG A 251 2.16 19.54 -13.87
CA ARG A 251 3.38 19.89 -14.62
C ARG A 251 3.57 21.40 -14.68
N TYR A 252 2.51 22.13 -14.99
CA TYR A 252 2.54 23.60 -15.02
C TYR A 252 2.94 24.17 -13.67
N MET A 253 2.33 23.70 -12.59
CA MET A 253 2.63 24.18 -11.23
C MET A 253 4.07 23.89 -10.80
N ILE A 254 4.64 22.73 -11.21
CA ILE A 254 6.04 22.42 -10.94
C ILE A 254 6.98 23.32 -11.76
N GLN A 255 6.62 23.61 -12.99
CA GLN A 255 7.42 24.50 -13.83
C GLN A 255 7.49 25.93 -13.26
N GLU A 256 6.38 26.45 -12.75
CA GLU A 256 6.28 27.81 -12.20
C GLU A 256 6.82 27.94 -10.76
N TYR A 257 6.51 26.98 -9.89
CA TYR A 257 6.76 27.06 -8.44
C TYR A 257 7.82 26.04 -7.95
N GLY A 258 8.31 25.17 -8.84
CA GLY A 258 9.21 24.09 -8.46
C GLY A 258 8.57 23.09 -7.51
N LEU A 259 9.39 22.42 -6.68
CA LEU A 259 8.90 21.44 -5.70
C LEU A 259 8.03 22.06 -4.59
N LYS A 260 8.08 23.36 -4.41
CA LYS A 260 7.22 24.08 -3.47
C LYS A 260 5.73 23.92 -3.80
N ALA A 261 5.39 23.70 -5.07
CA ALA A 261 4.02 23.40 -5.49
C ALA A 261 3.38 22.26 -4.68
N TYR A 262 4.19 21.32 -4.16
CA TYR A 262 3.69 20.17 -3.39
C TYR A 262 3.58 20.39 -1.88
N SER A 263 4.05 21.54 -1.39
CA SER A 263 4.17 21.75 0.06
C SER A 263 3.52 23.01 0.58
N GLU A 264 3.20 23.99 -0.30
CA GLU A 264 2.69 25.30 0.10
C GLU A 264 1.14 25.40 0.14
N GLY A 265 0.44 24.28 -0.11
CA GLY A 265 -1.03 24.26 -0.05
C GLY A 265 -1.72 25.03 -1.17
N LEU A 266 -1.10 25.05 -2.36
CA LEU A 266 -1.66 25.75 -3.49
C LEU A 266 -2.97 25.10 -3.96
N GLU A 267 -3.97 25.92 -4.22
CA GLU A 267 -5.26 25.51 -4.80
C GLU A 267 -5.38 26.07 -6.20
N VAL A 268 -5.62 25.20 -7.17
CA VAL A 268 -5.77 25.57 -8.58
C VAL A 268 -7.19 25.29 -9.03
N TYR A 269 -7.87 26.33 -9.48
CA TYR A 269 -9.20 26.23 -10.08
C TYR A 269 -9.07 26.23 -11.59
N THR A 270 -9.49 25.13 -12.22
CA THR A 270 -9.47 24.98 -13.68
C THR A 270 -10.74 25.56 -14.30
N THR A 271 -10.76 25.69 -15.62
CA THR A 271 -11.97 26.05 -16.40
C THR A 271 -12.87 24.85 -16.67
N ILE A 272 -12.48 23.64 -16.24
CA ILE A 272 -13.23 22.39 -16.44
C ILE A 272 -14.50 22.40 -15.58
N ASN A 273 -15.66 22.23 -16.21
CA ASN A 273 -16.92 22.00 -15.50
C ASN A 273 -17.11 20.50 -15.27
N SER A 274 -17.41 20.09 -14.03
CA SER A 274 -17.50 18.69 -13.64
C SER A 274 -18.52 17.88 -14.44
N LYS A 275 -19.70 18.47 -14.72
CA LYS A 275 -20.76 17.78 -15.48
C LYS A 275 -20.37 17.57 -16.94
N PHE A 276 -19.79 18.59 -17.58
CA PHE A 276 -19.34 18.45 -18.96
C PHE A 276 -18.19 17.47 -19.10
N GLN A 277 -17.27 17.43 -18.12
CA GLN A 277 -16.19 16.47 -18.09
C GLN A 277 -16.71 15.02 -18.00
N ASN A 278 -17.67 14.76 -17.13
CA ASN A 278 -18.28 13.44 -17.02
C ASN A 278 -18.98 13.03 -18.32
N HIS A 279 -19.79 13.91 -18.90
CA HIS A 279 -20.44 13.64 -20.18
C HIS A 279 -19.44 13.39 -21.32
N ALA A 280 -18.32 14.13 -21.34
CA ALA A 280 -17.26 13.92 -22.32
C ALA A 280 -16.56 12.54 -22.15
N ALA A 281 -16.31 12.14 -20.90
CA ALA A 281 -15.74 10.84 -20.59
C ALA A 281 -16.68 9.69 -21.00
N ASP A 282 -17.97 9.82 -20.71
CA ASP A 282 -18.99 8.84 -21.11
C ASP A 282 -19.14 8.75 -22.63
N ALA A 283 -19.18 9.87 -23.32
CA ALA A 283 -19.24 9.93 -24.77
C ALA A 283 -17.99 9.31 -25.43
N LEU A 284 -16.81 9.56 -24.87
CA LEU A 284 -15.56 8.97 -25.36
C LEU A 284 -15.59 7.44 -25.21
N ARG A 285 -16.01 6.93 -24.04
CA ARG A 285 -16.13 5.49 -23.80
C ARG A 285 -17.10 4.85 -24.79
N ALA A 286 -18.30 5.42 -24.91
CA ALA A 286 -19.30 4.93 -25.86
C ALA A 286 -18.79 4.94 -27.30
N GLY A 287 -18.10 6.00 -27.70
CA GLY A 287 -17.51 6.11 -29.03
C GLY A 287 -16.41 5.08 -29.30
N LEU A 288 -15.57 4.80 -28.32
CA LEU A 288 -14.54 3.74 -28.42
C LEU A 288 -15.16 2.35 -28.52
N GLU A 289 -16.22 2.10 -27.74
CA GLU A 289 -16.97 0.83 -27.78
C GLU A 289 -17.66 0.61 -29.13
N ASP A 290 -18.28 1.65 -29.66
CA ASP A 290 -18.89 1.57 -31.01
C ASP A 290 -17.83 1.42 -32.11
N TYR A 291 -16.66 2.01 -31.93
CA TYR A 291 -15.54 1.81 -32.82
C TYR A 291 -15.08 0.36 -32.83
N ASP A 292 -14.88 -0.23 -31.62
CA ASP A 292 -14.47 -1.63 -31.48
C ASP A 292 -15.52 -2.60 -32.08
N LYS A 293 -16.80 -2.35 -31.82
CA LYS A 293 -17.89 -3.16 -32.40
C LYS A 293 -17.88 -3.14 -33.92
N ARG A 294 -17.58 -2.00 -34.55
CA ARG A 294 -17.53 -1.83 -36.03
C ARG A 294 -16.30 -2.43 -36.66
N HIS A 295 -15.14 -2.40 -35.99
CA HIS A 295 -13.86 -2.83 -36.55
C HIS A 295 -13.45 -4.26 -36.16
N GLY A 296 -14.31 -4.95 -35.46
CA GLY A 296 -14.09 -6.30 -34.98
C GLY A 296 -13.38 -6.38 -33.63
N PHE A 297 -13.82 -7.33 -32.88
CA PHE A 297 -13.25 -7.66 -31.58
C PHE A 297 -11.83 -8.19 -31.77
N ARG A 298 -10.84 -7.62 -31.11
CA ARG A 298 -9.52 -8.23 -31.00
C ARG A 298 -9.71 -9.51 -30.21
N GLU A 299 -9.28 -10.63 -30.77
CA GLU A 299 -9.34 -11.90 -30.04
C GLU A 299 -8.63 -11.72 -28.70
N PRO A 300 -9.24 -12.14 -27.59
CA PRO A 300 -8.56 -12.14 -26.31
C PRO A 300 -7.31 -13.03 -26.42
N GLU A 301 -6.28 -12.68 -25.68
CA GLU A 301 -5.08 -13.53 -25.57
C GLU A 301 -5.53 -14.95 -25.22
N ASN A 302 -4.98 -15.93 -25.91
CA ASN A 302 -5.32 -17.31 -25.65
C ASN A 302 -4.77 -17.68 -24.25
N ILE A 303 -5.65 -17.91 -23.32
CA ILE A 303 -5.27 -18.19 -21.93
C ILE A 303 -4.43 -19.48 -21.83
N PHE A 304 -4.57 -20.41 -22.80
CA PHE A 304 -3.74 -21.61 -22.86
C PHE A 304 -2.26 -21.32 -23.16
N ASP A 305 -1.94 -20.16 -23.75
CA ASP A 305 -0.56 -19.72 -23.95
C ASP A 305 0.07 -19.20 -22.65
N LEU A 306 -0.77 -18.82 -21.70
CA LEU A 306 -0.35 -18.31 -20.39
C LEU A 306 -0.35 -19.37 -19.28
N PHE A 307 -1.17 -20.42 -19.43
CA PHE A 307 -1.34 -21.49 -18.46
C PHE A 307 -1.27 -22.88 -19.12
N PRO A 308 -0.72 -23.91 -18.44
CA PRO A 308 -0.65 -25.28 -18.98
C PRO A 308 -2.01 -25.85 -19.35
N GLU A 309 -2.06 -26.64 -20.45
CA GLU A 309 -3.32 -27.22 -20.97
C GLU A 309 -4.11 -28.06 -19.94
N ASN A 310 -3.44 -28.68 -18.99
CA ASN A 310 -4.08 -29.47 -17.92
C ASN A 310 -4.72 -28.63 -16.81
N PHE A 311 -4.47 -27.33 -16.79
CA PHE A 311 -4.98 -26.40 -15.80
C PHE A 311 -6.52 -26.39 -15.74
N PHE A 312 -7.21 -26.48 -16.89
CA PHE A 312 -8.66 -26.40 -16.98
C PHE A 312 -9.40 -27.73 -16.86
N GLN A 313 -8.70 -28.86 -16.81
CA GLN A 313 -9.35 -30.18 -16.67
C GLN A 313 -9.95 -30.44 -15.28
N TYR A 314 -9.60 -29.66 -14.28
CA TYR A 314 -10.01 -29.87 -12.89
C TYR A 314 -11.05 -28.87 -12.35
N SER A 315 -11.40 -27.83 -13.10
CA SER A 315 -12.36 -26.81 -12.65
C SER A 315 -13.80 -27.13 -13.01
N LYS A 316 -14.37 -28.20 -12.43
CA LYS A 316 -15.81 -28.20 -12.25
C LYS A 316 -16.15 -27.28 -11.10
N ALA A 317 -16.98 -26.26 -11.37
CA ALA A 317 -17.34 -25.16 -10.47
C ALA A 317 -17.77 -25.58 -9.05
N GLU A 318 -18.31 -26.77 -8.87
CA GLU A 318 -18.69 -27.33 -7.56
C GLU A 318 -17.52 -27.53 -6.59
N LYS A 319 -16.29 -27.70 -7.06
CA LYS A 319 -15.13 -27.95 -6.19
C LYS A 319 -14.46 -26.69 -5.66
N ILE A 320 -14.70 -25.53 -6.26
CA ILE A 320 -14.09 -24.26 -5.85
C ILE A 320 -14.79 -23.67 -4.62
N TYR A 321 -16.09 -23.86 -4.50
CA TYR A 321 -16.86 -23.43 -3.32
C TYR A 321 -16.55 -24.27 -2.06
N GLU A 322 -16.27 -25.57 -2.22
CA GLU A 322 -15.90 -26.45 -1.09
C GLU A 322 -14.49 -26.17 -0.54
N ALA A 323 -13.62 -25.56 -1.33
CA ALA A 323 -12.24 -25.26 -0.91
C ALA A 323 -12.13 -24.04 0.04
N GLU A 324 -13.13 -23.15 0.06
CA GLU A 324 -13.17 -22.03 1.01
C GLU A 324 -13.67 -22.45 2.41
N GLU A 325 -14.47 -23.50 2.53
CA GLU A 325 -15.04 -23.96 3.80
C GLU A 325 -14.16 -24.95 4.58
N THR A 326 -13.15 -25.57 3.96
CA THR A 326 -12.32 -26.58 4.60
C THR A 326 -10.82 -26.21 4.63
N LEU A 327 -10.47 -25.28 5.54
CA LEU A 327 -9.09 -24.97 5.90
C LEU A 327 -8.45 -26.04 6.81
N ASN A 328 -8.60 -27.31 6.47
CA ASN A 328 -7.95 -28.42 7.18
C ASN A 328 -7.72 -29.59 6.23
N ILE A 329 -6.74 -29.48 5.31
CA ILE A 329 -6.37 -30.61 4.44
C ILE A 329 -4.85 -30.71 4.25
N GLU A 330 -4.38 -31.96 4.33
CA GLU A 330 -2.99 -32.42 4.28
C GLU A 330 -2.29 -32.20 2.93
N SER A 331 -0.98 -32.26 2.96
CA SER A 331 0.05 -31.86 2.01
C SER A 331 0.00 -32.36 0.54
N ARG A 332 -1.02 -33.02 0.06
CA ARG A 332 -1.18 -33.45 -1.35
C ARG A 332 -1.84 -32.41 -2.24
N ASP A 333 -2.52 -31.43 -1.66
CA ASP A 333 -3.34 -30.42 -2.39
C ASP A 333 -2.57 -29.14 -2.69
N LEU A 334 -1.27 -29.08 -2.42
CA LEU A 334 -0.47 -27.84 -2.56
C LEU A 334 -0.12 -27.51 -4.03
N GLU A 335 -0.03 -28.48 -4.91
CA GLU A 335 0.23 -28.24 -6.34
C GLU A 335 -1.02 -27.73 -7.07
N GLU A 336 -2.20 -28.26 -6.78
CA GLU A 336 -3.47 -27.80 -7.38
C GLU A 336 -3.87 -26.37 -6.91
N LYS A 337 -3.52 -25.98 -5.68
CA LYS A 337 -3.76 -24.62 -5.17
C LYS A 337 -2.85 -23.58 -5.79
N SER A 338 -1.67 -23.94 -6.28
CA SER A 338 -0.73 -23.00 -6.91
C SER A 338 -1.28 -22.44 -8.23
N ASP A 339 -1.98 -23.24 -8.99
CA ASP A 339 -2.40 -22.90 -10.34
C ASP A 339 -3.61 -21.95 -10.35
N LEU A 340 -4.61 -22.17 -9.50
CA LEU A 340 -5.75 -21.24 -9.32
C LEU A 340 -5.28 -19.90 -8.73
N SER A 341 -4.31 -19.92 -7.82
CA SER A 341 -3.72 -18.71 -7.27
C SER A 341 -3.11 -17.81 -8.36
N ASN A 342 -2.49 -18.41 -9.36
CA ASN A 342 -1.88 -17.67 -10.47
C ASN A 342 -2.94 -17.03 -11.38
N VAL A 343 -4.08 -17.70 -11.63
CA VAL A 343 -5.21 -17.11 -12.40
C VAL A 343 -5.82 -15.96 -11.64
N PHE A 344 -6.07 -16.10 -10.34
CA PHE A 344 -6.59 -15.00 -9.52
C PHE A 344 -5.62 -13.82 -9.50
N GLN A 345 -4.33 -14.06 -9.35
CA GLN A 345 -3.30 -13.03 -9.41
C GLN A 345 -3.26 -12.33 -10.77
N TYR A 346 -3.44 -13.09 -11.86
CA TYR A 346 -3.55 -12.54 -13.21
C TYR A 346 -4.79 -11.66 -13.35
N LEU A 347 -5.97 -12.13 -12.90
CA LEU A 347 -7.22 -11.36 -12.93
C LEU A 347 -7.13 -10.10 -12.03
N GLU A 348 -6.45 -10.16 -10.90
CA GLU A 348 -6.19 -9.01 -10.03
C GLU A 348 -5.29 -7.94 -10.67
N SER A 349 -4.47 -8.31 -11.65
CA SER A 349 -3.58 -7.36 -12.34
C SER A 349 -4.32 -6.37 -13.25
N PHE A 350 -5.56 -6.65 -13.59
CA PHE A 350 -6.36 -5.79 -14.46
C PHE A 350 -7.15 -4.76 -13.69
N THR A 351 -7.15 -3.53 -14.20
CA THR A 351 -7.99 -2.44 -13.69
C THR A 351 -9.40 -2.59 -14.26
N GLU A 352 -10.36 -2.90 -13.41
CA GLU A 352 -11.77 -3.04 -13.79
C GLU A 352 -12.50 -1.71 -13.77
N ASN A 353 -13.46 -1.57 -14.69
CA ASN A 353 -14.40 -0.46 -14.69
C ASN A 353 -15.69 -0.91 -13.95
N LYS A 354 -16.39 0.01 -13.31
CA LYS A 354 -17.58 -0.27 -12.46
C LYS A 354 -18.69 -1.10 -13.16
N GLU A 355 -18.68 -1.14 -14.48
CA GLU A 355 -19.69 -1.84 -15.30
C GLU A 355 -19.17 -3.07 -16.04
N ARG A 356 -17.84 -3.36 -15.94
CA ARG A 356 -17.20 -4.45 -16.69
C ARG A 356 -16.25 -5.23 -15.81
N PHE A 357 -16.40 -6.54 -15.85
CA PHE A 357 -15.54 -7.48 -15.16
C PHE A 357 -14.69 -8.24 -16.18
N ILE A 358 -13.45 -8.47 -15.81
CA ILE A 358 -12.55 -9.35 -16.56
C ILE A 358 -12.64 -10.72 -15.93
N GLY A 359 -12.83 -11.74 -16.76
CA GLY A 359 -12.94 -13.11 -16.31
C GLY A 359 -12.47 -14.10 -17.33
N VAL A 360 -12.21 -15.32 -16.86
CA VAL A 360 -11.84 -16.47 -17.69
C VAL A 360 -13.07 -17.31 -17.91
N VAL A 361 -13.40 -17.60 -19.16
CA VAL A 361 -14.51 -18.51 -19.50
C VAL A 361 -14.08 -19.93 -19.17
N THR A 362 -14.78 -20.56 -18.22
CA THR A 362 -14.49 -21.91 -17.75
C THR A 362 -15.36 -22.96 -18.42
N ASP A 363 -16.61 -22.62 -18.74
CA ASP A 363 -17.52 -23.47 -19.50
C ASP A 363 -18.41 -22.62 -20.44
N ASN A 364 -18.68 -23.12 -21.63
CA ASN A 364 -19.57 -22.52 -22.63
C ASN A 364 -20.55 -23.52 -23.24
N SER A 365 -20.77 -24.66 -22.60
CA SER A 365 -21.56 -25.75 -23.17
C SER A 365 -23.06 -25.49 -23.15
N LYS A 366 -23.57 -24.85 -22.11
CA LYS A 366 -25.03 -24.49 -21.94
C LYS A 366 -25.16 -23.00 -21.61
N ASP A 367 -24.59 -22.59 -20.49
CA ASP A 367 -24.46 -21.23 -20.04
C ASP A 367 -22.99 -20.84 -20.01
N LEU A 368 -22.72 -19.55 -20.11
CA LEU A 368 -21.34 -19.06 -20.04
C LEU A 368 -20.92 -19.03 -18.56
N GLU A 369 -20.04 -19.93 -18.15
CA GLU A 369 -19.39 -19.84 -16.86
C GLU A 369 -18.12 -19.02 -16.97
N VAL A 370 -18.00 -17.99 -16.12
CA VAL A 370 -16.88 -17.04 -16.12
C VAL A 370 -16.31 -16.94 -14.72
N LEU A 371 -15.06 -17.29 -14.56
CA LEU A 371 -14.30 -17.09 -13.34
C LEU A 371 -13.78 -15.64 -13.31
N THR A 372 -14.19 -14.88 -12.30
CA THR A 372 -13.71 -13.52 -12.06
C THR A 372 -12.94 -13.46 -10.75
N LYS A 373 -12.25 -12.35 -10.47
CA LYS A 373 -11.62 -12.15 -9.17
C LYS A 373 -12.59 -12.11 -7.97
N TYR A 374 -13.89 -11.99 -8.23
CA TYR A 374 -14.95 -12.00 -7.21
C TYR A 374 -15.64 -13.36 -7.09
N GLY A 375 -15.24 -14.37 -7.88
CA GLY A 375 -15.83 -15.70 -7.94
C GLY A 375 -16.45 -16.04 -9.29
N ASN A 376 -17.16 -17.16 -9.35
CA ASN A 376 -17.80 -17.61 -10.57
C ASN A 376 -19.09 -16.84 -10.83
N LEU A 377 -19.26 -16.39 -12.07
CA LEU A 377 -20.48 -15.81 -12.60
C LEU A 377 -21.04 -16.72 -13.68
N ILE A 378 -22.35 -16.96 -13.64
CA ILE A 378 -23.08 -17.66 -14.70
C ILE A 378 -23.84 -16.63 -15.52
N ALA A 379 -23.52 -16.51 -16.80
CA ALA A 379 -24.18 -15.61 -17.72
C ALA A 379 -24.98 -16.42 -18.75
N CYS A 380 -26.28 -16.10 -18.88
CA CYS A 380 -27.12 -16.76 -19.88
C CYS A 380 -26.69 -16.38 -21.28
N LEU A 381 -26.28 -17.35 -22.08
CA LEU A 381 -25.80 -17.16 -23.48
C LEU A 381 -26.83 -16.52 -24.41
N LEU A 382 -28.12 -16.54 -24.06
CA LEU A 382 -29.20 -16.02 -24.89
C LEU A 382 -29.16 -14.50 -25.12
N TYR A 383 -28.49 -13.74 -24.21
CA TYR A 383 -28.52 -12.27 -24.26
C TYR A 383 -27.13 -11.61 -24.28
N THR A 384 -26.08 -12.33 -24.00
CA THR A 384 -24.74 -11.73 -23.78
C THR A 384 -23.67 -12.20 -24.76
N SER A 385 -23.87 -13.31 -25.45
CA SER A 385 -22.95 -13.81 -26.48
C SER A 385 -23.63 -13.76 -27.85
N PRO A 386 -22.96 -13.16 -28.88
CA PRO A 386 -23.47 -13.29 -30.23
C PRO A 386 -23.51 -14.76 -30.61
N SER A 387 -24.68 -15.22 -31.12
CA SER A 387 -24.79 -16.61 -31.56
C SER A 387 -23.73 -16.89 -32.62
N PRO A 388 -23.34 -18.15 -32.87
CA PRO A 388 -22.45 -18.48 -34.01
C PRO A 388 -22.95 -17.97 -35.36
N ARG A 389 -24.27 -17.76 -35.50
CA ARG A 389 -24.87 -17.13 -36.68
C ARG A 389 -24.65 -15.62 -36.71
N ASP A 390 -24.64 -14.95 -35.57
CA ASP A 390 -24.39 -13.51 -35.48
C ASP A 390 -22.90 -13.21 -35.67
N ARG A 391 -22.02 -14.11 -35.28
CA ARG A 391 -20.59 -14.06 -35.54
C ARG A 391 -20.25 -14.09 -37.03
N THR A 392 -20.99 -14.86 -37.84
CA THR A 392 -20.84 -14.89 -39.28
C THR A 392 -21.42 -13.66 -39.96
N ARG A 393 -22.45 -13.02 -39.42
CA ARG A 393 -23.00 -11.76 -39.95
C ARG A 393 -22.13 -10.54 -39.62
N SER A 394 -21.49 -10.50 -38.47
CA SER A 394 -20.60 -9.41 -38.05
C SER A 394 -19.25 -9.42 -38.81
N ARG A 395 -18.92 -10.56 -39.49
CA ARG A 395 -17.74 -10.69 -40.32
C ARG A 395 -18.00 -10.41 -41.80
N MET A 396 -19.23 -10.12 -42.23
CA MET A 396 -19.46 -9.66 -43.58
C MET A 396 -18.99 -8.20 -43.70
N PRO A 397 -18.01 -7.90 -44.58
CA PRO A 397 -17.67 -6.53 -44.85
C PRO A 397 -18.92 -5.83 -45.41
N SER A 398 -19.17 -4.63 -44.95
CA SER A 398 -20.21 -3.72 -45.45
C SER A 398 -19.86 -3.24 -46.88
N SER A 399 -19.70 -4.17 -47.78
CA SER A 399 -19.57 -3.93 -49.19
C SER A 399 -20.68 -4.67 -49.92
N ALA A 400 -21.85 -4.13 -49.85
CA ALA A 400 -22.89 -4.23 -50.85
C ALA A 400 -23.76 -2.97 -50.71
#